data_a72c69a5036dba93c3fea64c3fcceb36
#
_entry.id   a72c69a5036dba93c3fea64c3fcceb36
#
_cell.length_a   1.000
_cell.length_b   1.000
_cell.length_c   1.000
_cell.angle_alpha   90.00
_cell.angle_beta   90.00
_cell.angle_gamma   90.00
#
_symmetry.space_group_name_H-M   'P 1'
#
loop_
_entity.id
_entity.type
_entity.pdbx_description
1 polymer ?
#
loop_
_entity_poly.entity_id
_entity_poly.type
_entity_poly.pdbx_seq_one_letter_code
_entity_poly.pdbx_strand_id
1 'polypeptide(L)'
;MEKLSKFVEFVSGSPQSRLFVSMNESDPSYCIYGQSELKADLVQSETASNEGRQIRTPDKVMILSEGDIIFNLVSGEASVVGKKHVGYLQTQNFIKLIPNQDLDTHYLVFLLNQDHNIKRQLVSSLQGTMVIKYTLAQLKALRINKLPPIDEQRLIGRMYFNQIRLNWFRKQSADLKLKIAMNQLRKD
;
A
#
# COMPACT_ATOMS: atom_id res chain seq x y z
N MET A 1 -1.92 -14.06 -21.74
CA MET A 1 -1.48 -13.13 -20.67
C MET A 1 -1.20 -11.77 -21.27
N GLU A 2 -1.75 -10.72 -20.70
CA GLU A 2 -1.57 -9.33 -21.13
C GLU A 2 -0.69 -8.57 -20.13
N LYS A 3 -0.06 -7.47 -20.59
CA LYS A 3 0.75 -6.63 -19.69
C LYS A 3 -0.16 -5.83 -18.77
N LEU A 4 0.20 -5.71 -17.48
CA LEU A 4 -0.52 -4.89 -16.50
C LEU A 4 -0.61 -3.42 -16.96
N SER A 5 0.43 -2.92 -17.63
CA SER A 5 0.47 -1.56 -18.18
C SER A 5 -0.59 -1.26 -19.26
N LYS A 6 -1.33 -2.25 -19.75
CA LYS A 6 -2.50 -2.05 -20.63
C LYS A 6 -3.71 -1.54 -19.85
N PHE A 7 -3.80 -1.91 -18.57
CA PHE A 7 -4.97 -1.67 -17.72
C PHE A 7 -4.72 -0.62 -16.63
N VAL A 8 -3.46 -0.26 -16.39
CA VAL A 8 -3.08 0.59 -15.26
C VAL A 8 -2.09 1.66 -15.71
N GLU A 9 -2.36 2.91 -15.32
CA GLU A 9 -1.40 4.00 -15.35
C GLU A 9 -0.59 4.02 -14.03
N PHE A 10 0.68 4.43 -14.11
CA PHE A 10 1.62 4.39 -12.99
C PHE A 10 2.21 5.78 -12.73
N VAL A 11 2.00 6.30 -11.53
CA VAL A 11 2.49 7.61 -11.12
C VAL A 11 3.49 7.45 -9.98
N SER A 12 4.73 7.90 -10.21
CA SER A 12 5.81 7.87 -9.21
C SER A 12 5.64 8.99 -8.20
N GLY A 13 6.00 8.71 -6.94
CA GLY A 13 6.01 9.71 -5.89
C GLY A 13 7.24 10.62 -5.91
N SER A 14 7.28 11.56 -4.99
CA SER A 14 8.34 12.56 -4.84
C SER A 14 9.65 11.94 -4.35
N PRO A 15 10.81 12.23 -4.99
CA PRO A 15 12.11 11.76 -4.54
C PRO A 15 12.54 12.50 -3.28
N GLN A 16 12.50 11.83 -2.12
CA GLN A 16 12.82 12.44 -0.82
C GLN A 16 14.21 13.10 -0.75
N SER A 17 15.20 12.53 -1.44
CA SER A 17 16.57 13.07 -1.46
C SER A 17 16.72 14.41 -2.19
N ARG A 18 15.70 14.82 -2.93
CA ARG A 18 15.67 16.07 -3.68
C ARG A 18 14.78 17.15 -3.06
N LEU A 19 14.01 16.78 -2.02
CA LEU A 19 13.15 17.72 -1.34
C LEU A 19 14.00 18.62 -0.41
N PHE A 20 13.79 19.91 -0.48
CA PHE A 20 14.36 20.85 0.46
C PHE A 20 13.65 20.70 1.82
N VAL A 21 14.41 20.37 2.87
CA VAL A 21 13.87 20.29 4.23
C VAL A 21 13.95 21.67 4.86
N SER A 22 12.80 22.30 5.07
CA SER A 22 12.72 23.64 5.64
C SER A 22 12.69 23.61 7.16
N MET A 23 13.36 24.59 7.77
CA MET A 23 13.26 24.90 9.21
C MET A 23 12.24 26.01 9.48
N ASN A 24 11.69 26.63 8.45
CA ASN A 24 10.71 27.71 8.59
C ASN A 24 9.33 27.12 8.95
N GLU A 25 8.78 27.55 10.07
CA GLU A 25 7.47 27.07 10.58
C GLU A 25 6.29 27.45 9.68
N SER A 26 6.43 28.46 8.83
CA SER A 26 5.40 28.87 7.88
C SER A 26 5.28 27.97 6.66
N ASP A 27 6.30 27.10 6.39
CA ASP A 27 6.26 26.20 5.26
C ASP A 27 5.35 24.98 5.53
N PRO A 28 4.71 24.42 4.51
CA PRO A 28 3.82 23.27 4.63
C PRO A 28 4.54 22.05 5.24
N SER A 29 3.86 21.38 6.18
CA SER A 29 4.32 20.13 6.80
C SER A 29 3.48 18.95 6.30
N TYR A 30 4.13 17.86 5.90
CA TYR A 30 3.51 16.66 5.38
C TYR A 30 3.91 15.44 6.18
N CYS A 31 2.95 14.60 6.55
CA CYS A 31 3.22 13.25 7.02
C CYS A 31 3.67 12.38 5.84
N ILE A 32 4.71 11.57 6.03
CA ILE A 32 5.23 10.69 4.99
C ILE A 32 4.44 9.38 5.02
N TYR A 33 3.91 8.96 3.86
CA TYR A 33 3.29 7.66 3.73
C TYR A 33 4.36 6.56 3.70
N GLY A 34 4.27 5.64 4.64
CA GLY A 34 5.23 4.55 4.83
C GLY A 34 4.57 3.17 4.83
N GLN A 35 5.34 2.16 5.23
CA GLN A 35 4.87 0.76 5.29
C GLN A 35 3.81 0.54 6.39
N SER A 36 3.89 1.27 7.49
CA SER A 36 2.89 1.24 8.57
C SER A 36 1.52 1.72 8.10
N GLU A 37 1.51 2.84 7.38
CA GLU A 37 0.32 3.43 6.79
C GLU A 37 -0.31 2.50 5.75
N LEU A 38 0.52 1.92 4.85
CA LEU A 38 0.05 0.94 3.87
C LEU A 38 -0.61 -0.28 4.54
N LYS A 39 0.00 -0.81 5.61
CA LYS A 39 -0.58 -1.93 6.35
C LYS A 39 -1.87 -1.56 7.07
N ALA A 40 -1.94 -0.36 7.65
CA ALA A 40 -3.14 0.14 8.29
C ALA A 40 -4.29 0.30 7.29
N ASP A 41 -4.01 0.87 6.12
CA ASP A 41 -4.97 1.01 5.02
C ASP A 41 -5.44 -0.35 4.48
N LEU A 42 -4.53 -1.32 4.34
CA LEU A 42 -4.87 -2.66 3.86
C LEU A 42 -5.90 -3.38 4.74
N VAL A 43 -5.81 -3.18 6.06
CA VAL A 43 -6.78 -3.73 7.03
C VAL A 43 -7.93 -2.76 7.34
N GLN A 44 -7.93 -1.58 6.74
CA GLN A 44 -8.88 -0.50 7.01
C GLN A 44 -8.96 -0.17 8.51
N SER A 45 -7.81 -0.09 9.17
CA SER A 45 -7.71 0.19 10.60
C SER A 45 -7.97 1.66 10.89
N GLU A 46 -8.86 1.92 11.84
CA GLU A 46 -9.07 3.27 12.37
C GLU A 46 -8.07 3.65 13.48
N THR A 47 -7.30 2.69 14.00
CA THR A 47 -6.42 2.86 15.16
C THR A 47 -4.97 3.23 14.81
N ALA A 48 -4.66 3.52 13.53
CA ALA A 48 -3.32 3.95 13.15
C ALA A 48 -2.90 5.20 13.93
N SER A 49 -1.75 5.13 14.60
CA SER A 49 -1.16 6.28 15.30
C SER A 49 -0.71 7.34 14.28
N ASN A 50 -1.02 8.61 14.55
CA ASN A 50 -0.57 9.75 13.73
C ASN A 50 0.93 10.10 13.97
N GLU A 51 1.72 9.18 14.52
CA GLU A 51 3.16 9.38 14.79
C GLU A 51 4.05 9.14 13.56
N GLY A 52 3.49 9.31 12.36
CA GLY A 52 4.22 9.20 11.11
C GLY A 52 5.38 10.21 11.01
N ARG A 53 6.46 9.80 10.36
CA ARG A 53 7.58 10.68 10.04
C ARG A 53 7.07 11.89 9.25
N GLN A 54 7.39 13.11 9.69
CA GLN A 54 6.99 14.34 9.02
C GLN A 54 8.17 14.97 8.28
N ILE A 55 7.86 15.71 7.24
CA ILE A 55 8.79 16.58 6.51
C ILE A 55 8.11 17.92 6.26
N ARG A 56 8.85 19.00 6.47
CA ARG A 56 8.43 20.37 6.13
C ARG A 56 9.18 20.81 4.87
N THR A 57 8.46 21.25 3.86
CA THR A 57 9.05 21.64 2.58
C THR A 57 8.16 22.63 1.83
N PRO A 58 8.74 23.69 1.22
CA PRO A 58 8.03 24.55 0.28
C PRO A 58 7.89 23.93 -1.11
N ASP A 59 8.60 22.80 -1.36
CA ASP A 59 8.58 22.17 -2.67
C ASP A 59 7.20 21.59 -3.00
N LYS A 60 6.88 21.56 -4.28
CA LYS A 60 5.69 20.85 -4.77
C LYS A 60 5.89 19.35 -4.64
N VAL A 61 5.07 18.71 -3.84
CA VAL A 61 5.11 17.27 -3.57
C VAL A 61 3.88 16.53 -4.09
N MET A 62 4.04 15.23 -4.31
CA MET A 62 2.91 14.34 -4.60
C MET A 62 2.26 13.93 -3.28
N ILE A 63 0.97 14.25 -3.14
CA ILE A 63 0.15 13.87 -1.99
C ILE A 63 -0.89 12.83 -2.38
N LEU A 64 -1.33 12.06 -1.39
CA LEU A 64 -2.30 10.99 -1.55
C LEU A 64 -3.73 11.49 -1.29
N SER A 65 -4.67 10.93 -2.02
CA SER A 65 -6.11 11.12 -1.86
C SER A 65 -6.78 9.82 -1.41
N GLU A 66 -7.95 9.93 -0.79
CA GLU A 66 -8.77 8.75 -0.47
C GLU A 66 -9.07 7.94 -1.74
N GLY A 67 -8.93 6.62 -1.65
CA GLY A 67 -9.19 5.72 -2.77
C GLY A 67 -8.01 5.53 -3.72
N ASP A 68 -6.91 6.26 -3.56
CA ASP A 68 -5.69 6.02 -4.34
C ASP A 68 -5.16 4.61 -4.10
N ILE A 69 -4.78 3.92 -5.18
CA ILE A 69 -4.13 2.61 -5.05
C ILE A 69 -2.63 2.82 -5.02
N ILE A 70 -1.97 2.32 -3.98
CA ILE A 70 -0.54 2.49 -3.77
C ILE A 70 0.14 1.12 -3.74
N PHE A 71 1.23 0.98 -4.50
CA PHE A 71 2.12 -0.18 -4.47
C PHE A 71 3.48 0.21 -3.89
N ASN A 72 3.95 -0.51 -2.88
CA ASN A 72 5.27 -0.31 -2.29
C ASN A 72 6.32 -1.12 -3.04
N LEU A 73 7.30 -0.45 -3.62
CA LEU A 73 8.41 -1.09 -4.36
C LEU A 73 9.36 -1.89 -3.45
N VAL A 74 9.34 -1.69 -2.14
CA VAL A 74 10.21 -2.40 -1.20
C VAL A 74 9.54 -3.69 -0.72
N SER A 75 8.29 -3.62 -0.25
CA SER A 75 7.58 -4.80 0.26
C SER A 75 6.90 -5.62 -0.84
N GLY A 76 6.63 -5.05 -2.01
CA GLY A 76 5.83 -5.69 -3.06
C GLY A 76 4.37 -5.86 -2.69
N GLU A 77 3.86 -4.99 -1.80
CA GLU A 77 2.47 -4.98 -1.34
C GLU A 77 1.73 -3.75 -1.87
N ALA A 78 0.44 -3.91 -2.10
CA ALA A 78 -0.46 -2.84 -2.51
C ALA A 78 -1.57 -2.62 -1.49
N SER A 79 -2.09 -1.39 -1.41
CA SER A 79 -3.27 -1.05 -0.63
C SER A 79 -4.08 0.07 -1.30
N VAL A 80 -5.28 0.31 -0.79
CA VAL A 80 -6.12 1.48 -1.12
C VAL A 80 -6.01 2.46 0.02
N VAL A 81 -5.65 3.71 -0.28
CA VAL A 81 -5.47 4.78 0.72
C VAL A 81 -6.80 5.10 1.40
N GLY A 82 -6.81 5.00 2.71
CA GLY A 82 -7.95 5.34 3.56
C GLY A 82 -8.01 6.83 3.92
N LYS A 83 -9.14 7.26 4.49
CA LYS A 83 -9.38 8.66 4.89
C LYS A 83 -8.31 9.26 5.77
N LYS A 84 -7.71 8.46 6.66
CA LYS A 84 -6.68 8.92 7.61
C LYS A 84 -5.38 9.38 6.97
N HIS A 85 -5.07 8.84 5.80
CA HIS A 85 -3.82 9.10 5.12
C HIS A 85 -3.99 10.05 3.91
N VAL A 86 -5.13 10.73 3.83
CA VAL A 86 -5.34 11.82 2.87
C VAL A 86 -4.36 12.97 3.17
N GLY A 87 -3.71 13.50 2.13
CA GLY A 87 -2.72 14.57 2.26
C GLY A 87 -1.31 14.09 2.66
N TYR A 88 -1.09 12.78 2.88
CA TYR A 88 0.25 12.24 3.14
C TYR A 88 1.10 12.30 1.88
N LEU A 89 2.39 12.54 2.09
CA LEU A 89 3.38 12.63 1.02
C LEU A 89 3.68 11.24 0.46
N GLN A 90 3.46 11.07 -0.85
CA GLN A 90 3.86 9.88 -1.61
C GLN A 90 5.33 9.97 -1.98
N THR A 91 6.16 9.09 -1.41
CA THR A 91 7.59 9.03 -1.74
C THR A 91 7.86 8.19 -2.98
N GLN A 92 9.07 8.28 -3.52
CA GLN A 92 9.55 7.49 -4.68
C GLN A 92 9.52 5.96 -4.47
N ASN A 93 9.34 5.48 -3.23
CA ASN A 93 9.21 4.06 -2.95
C ASN A 93 7.79 3.54 -3.18
N PHE A 94 6.85 4.43 -3.39
CA PHE A 94 5.45 4.12 -3.60
C PHE A 94 5.01 4.56 -4.99
N ILE A 95 4.35 3.66 -5.70
CA ILE A 95 3.78 3.92 -7.02
C ILE A 95 2.27 3.97 -6.88
N LYS A 96 1.67 5.10 -7.28
CA LYS A 96 0.22 5.21 -7.41
C LYS A 96 -0.20 4.52 -8.71
N LEU A 97 -1.23 3.69 -8.61
CA LEU A 97 -1.79 2.88 -9.68
C LEU A 97 -3.18 3.41 -10.00
N ILE A 98 -3.42 3.73 -11.26
CA ILE A 98 -4.72 4.22 -11.75
C ILE A 98 -5.25 3.19 -12.74
N PRO A 99 -6.16 2.28 -12.32
CA PRO A 99 -6.76 1.31 -13.22
C PRO A 99 -7.73 1.98 -14.18
N ASN A 100 -7.84 1.42 -15.40
CA ASN A 100 -8.88 1.80 -16.33
C ASN A 100 -10.24 1.14 -15.96
N GLN A 101 -11.28 1.38 -16.76
CA GLN A 101 -12.63 0.88 -16.50
C GLN A 101 -12.79 -0.64 -16.53
N ASP A 102 -11.83 -1.37 -17.10
CA ASP A 102 -11.88 -2.83 -17.21
C ASP A 102 -11.31 -3.55 -15.96
N LEU A 103 -10.72 -2.80 -15.02
CA LEU A 103 -10.03 -3.35 -13.86
C LEU A 103 -10.51 -2.69 -12.57
N ASP A 104 -11.16 -3.47 -11.70
CA ASP A 104 -11.64 -3.00 -10.40
C ASP A 104 -10.48 -2.71 -9.44
N THR A 105 -10.62 -1.63 -8.65
CA THR A 105 -9.64 -1.15 -7.66
C THR A 105 -9.25 -2.22 -6.64
N HIS A 106 -10.22 -2.84 -6.00
CA HIS A 106 -9.96 -3.85 -4.95
C HIS A 106 -9.43 -5.15 -5.54
N TYR A 107 -9.89 -5.50 -6.74
CA TYR A 107 -9.38 -6.67 -7.47
C TYR A 107 -7.92 -6.46 -7.89
N LEU A 108 -7.53 -5.26 -8.32
CA LEU A 108 -6.13 -4.96 -8.61
C LEU A 108 -5.24 -5.17 -7.38
N VAL A 109 -5.67 -4.69 -6.20
CA VAL A 109 -4.93 -4.92 -4.95
C VAL A 109 -4.85 -6.41 -4.61
N PHE A 110 -5.97 -7.15 -4.77
CA PHE A 110 -5.97 -8.62 -4.63
C PHE A 110 -4.97 -9.29 -5.57
N LEU A 111 -4.97 -8.95 -6.86
CA LEU A 111 -4.03 -9.50 -7.84
C LEU A 111 -2.57 -9.28 -7.42
N LEU A 112 -2.21 -8.06 -7.07
CA LEU A 112 -0.84 -7.71 -6.68
C LEU A 112 -0.40 -8.42 -5.40
N ASN A 113 -1.32 -8.60 -4.46
CA ASN A 113 -1.00 -9.16 -3.14
C ASN A 113 -1.14 -10.68 -3.06
N GLN A 114 -1.95 -11.34 -3.90
CA GLN A 114 -2.31 -12.75 -3.74
C GLN A 114 -2.10 -13.61 -4.99
N ASP A 115 -2.16 -13.04 -6.20
CA ASP A 115 -2.02 -13.84 -7.40
C ASP A 115 -0.63 -14.48 -7.47
N HIS A 116 -0.64 -15.81 -7.56
CA HIS A 116 0.58 -16.62 -7.52
C HIS A 116 1.54 -16.33 -8.70
N ASN A 117 0.97 -16.08 -9.89
CA ASN A 117 1.77 -15.77 -11.07
C ASN A 117 2.42 -14.40 -10.95
N ILE A 118 1.71 -13.39 -10.42
CA ILE A 118 2.26 -12.06 -10.17
C ILE A 118 3.36 -12.14 -9.12
N LYS A 119 3.14 -12.81 -8.00
CA LYS A 119 4.16 -13.01 -6.96
C LYS A 119 5.41 -13.67 -7.51
N ARG A 120 5.26 -14.72 -8.31
CA ARG A 120 6.39 -15.41 -8.95
C ARG A 120 7.15 -14.49 -9.91
N GLN A 121 6.46 -13.67 -10.72
CA GLN A 121 7.09 -12.71 -11.61
C GLN A 121 7.88 -11.65 -10.82
N LEU A 122 7.32 -11.12 -9.73
CA LEU A 122 7.98 -10.17 -8.84
C LEU A 122 9.25 -10.79 -8.24
N VAL A 123 9.17 -11.96 -7.65
CA VAL A 123 10.33 -12.66 -7.06
C VAL A 123 11.40 -12.97 -8.10
N SER A 124 11.02 -13.48 -9.28
CA SER A 124 11.97 -13.78 -10.37
C SER A 124 12.70 -12.53 -10.85
N SER A 125 12.05 -11.37 -10.78
CA SER A 125 12.65 -10.10 -11.22
C SER A 125 13.74 -9.56 -10.27
N LEU A 126 13.83 -10.10 -9.05
CA LEU A 126 14.83 -9.71 -8.03
C LEU A 126 16.11 -10.56 -8.09
N GLN A 127 16.13 -11.63 -8.88
CA GLN A 127 17.30 -12.51 -8.98
C GLN A 127 18.51 -11.74 -9.52
N GLY A 128 19.63 -11.82 -8.80
CA GLY A 128 20.89 -11.17 -9.18
C GLY A 128 21.06 -9.72 -8.71
N THR A 129 20.13 -9.17 -7.90
CA THR A 129 20.28 -7.83 -7.33
C THR A 129 20.65 -7.90 -5.84
N MET A 130 21.65 -7.10 -5.43
CA MET A 130 22.01 -6.95 -4.00
C MET A 130 20.94 -6.18 -3.19
N VAL A 131 20.09 -5.40 -3.85
CA VAL A 131 19.05 -4.59 -3.23
C VAL A 131 17.68 -5.19 -3.55
N ILE A 132 16.97 -5.65 -2.52
CA ILE A 132 15.60 -6.17 -2.63
C ILE A 132 14.65 -4.99 -2.80
N LYS A 133 14.55 -4.46 -4.00
CA LYS A 133 13.61 -3.40 -4.35
C LYS A 133 13.15 -3.59 -5.79
N TYR A 134 11.83 -3.63 -5.97
CA TYR A 134 11.23 -3.65 -7.30
C TYR A 134 11.42 -2.31 -8.01
N THR A 135 11.47 -2.34 -9.32
CA THR A 135 11.51 -1.14 -10.15
C THR A 135 10.15 -0.89 -10.79
N LEU A 136 9.91 0.37 -11.18
CA LEU A 136 8.73 0.72 -11.95
C LEU A 136 8.65 -0.05 -13.29
N ALA A 137 9.81 -0.31 -13.92
CA ALA A 137 9.87 -1.09 -15.16
C ALA A 137 9.40 -2.54 -14.96
N GLN A 138 9.83 -3.19 -13.86
CA GLN A 138 9.38 -4.53 -13.49
C GLN A 138 7.88 -4.57 -13.21
N LEU A 139 7.35 -3.59 -12.47
CA LEU A 139 5.93 -3.48 -12.18
C LEU A 139 5.09 -3.32 -13.47
N LYS A 140 5.53 -2.46 -14.39
CA LYS A 140 4.89 -2.27 -15.71
C LYS A 140 4.95 -3.51 -16.60
N ALA A 141 5.98 -4.33 -16.44
CA ALA A 141 6.20 -5.55 -17.24
C ALA A 141 5.37 -6.74 -16.74
N LEU A 142 4.78 -6.68 -15.57
CA LEU A 142 3.94 -7.75 -15.03
C LEU A 142 2.87 -8.18 -16.03
N ARG A 143 2.66 -9.49 -16.13
CA ARG A 143 1.66 -10.09 -17.00
C ARG A 143 0.56 -10.69 -16.16
N ILE A 144 -0.68 -10.33 -16.48
CA ILE A 144 -1.89 -10.84 -15.84
C ILE A 144 -2.61 -11.80 -16.77
N ASN A 145 -3.37 -12.71 -16.19
CA ASN A 145 -4.28 -13.58 -16.93
C ASN A 145 -5.45 -12.75 -17.50
N LYS A 146 -6.29 -13.39 -18.31
CA LYS A 146 -7.54 -12.78 -18.77
C LYS A 146 -8.35 -12.34 -17.55
N LEU A 147 -8.79 -11.09 -17.54
CA LEU A 147 -9.62 -10.55 -16.47
C LEU A 147 -11.02 -11.21 -16.51
N PRO A 148 -11.57 -11.57 -15.35
CA PRO A 148 -12.98 -11.97 -15.26
C PRO A 148 -13.90 -10.77 -15.50
N PRO A 149 -15.22 -10.98 -15.66
CA PRO A 149 -16.19 -9.89 -15.72
C PRO A 149 -16.06 -8.94 -14.52
N ILE A 150 -16.36 -7.65 -14.73
CA ILE A 150 -16.14 -6.61 -13.70
C ILE A 150 -16.88 -6.89 -12.38
N ASP A 151 -18.07 -7.50 -12.43
CA ASP A 151 -18.83 -7.83 -11.22
C ASP A 151 -18.18 -8.96 -10.41
N GLU A 152 -17.55 -9.93 -11.08
CA GLU A 152 -16.76 -10.97 -10.44
C GLU A 152 -15.49 -10.38 -9.81
N GLN A 153 -14.82 -9.45 -10.50
CA GLN A 153 -13.68 -8.73 -9.94
C GLN A 153 -14.07 -8.00 -8.64
N ARG A 154 -15.17 -7.27 -8.66
CA ARG A 154 -15.69 -6.55 -7.48
C ARG A 154 -16.01 -7.50 -6.32
N LEU A 155 -16.56 -8.67 -6.62
CA LEU A 155 -16.85 -9.67 -5.60
C LEU A 155 -15.56 -10.21 -4.97
N ILE A 156 -14.59 -10.64 -5.79
CA ILE A 156 -13.30 -11.16 -5.32
C ILE A 156 -12.56 -10.10 -4.49
N GLY A 157 -12.48 -8.86 -4.99
CA GLY A 157 -11.83 -7.76 -4.28
C GLY A 157 -12.45 -7.50 -2.91
N ARG A 158 -13.78 -7.43 -2.81
CA ARG A 158 -14.50 -7.26 -1.53
C ARG A 158 -14.26 -8.43 -0.58
N MET A 159 -14.31 -9.66 -1.07
CA MET A 159 -14.04 -10.85 -0.26
C MET A 159 -12.62 -10.81 0.31
N TYR A 160 -11.63 -10.43 -0.50
CA TYR A 160 -10.24 -10.29 -0.08
C TYR A 160 -10.07 -9.29 1.08
N PHE A 161 -10.58 -8.07 0.93
CA PHE A 161 -10.50 -7.05 1.99
C PHE A 161 -11.23 -7.46 3.25
N ASN A 162 -12.43 -8.04 3.12
CA ASN A 162 -13.18 -8.55 4.27
C ASN A 162 -12.40 -9.64 5.02
N GLN A 163 -11.75 -10.56 4.29
CA GLN A 163 -10.97 -11.65 4.90
C GLN A 163 -9.72 -11.11 5.63
N ILE A 164 -9.02 -10.14 5.06
CA ILE A 164 -7.86 -9.50 5.71
C ILE A 164 -8.30 -8.78 6.99
N ARG A 165 -9.39 -8.00 6.91
CA ARG A 165 -9.94 -7.27 8.04
C ARG A 165 -10.38 -8.22 9.16
N LEU A 166 -11.05 -9.32 8.82
CA LEU A 166 -11.47 -10.34 9.78
C LEU A 166 -10.25 -10.98 10.47
N ASN A 167 -9.21 -11.34 9.73
CA ASN A 167 -7.98 -11.91 10.28
C ASN A 167 -7.27 -10.91 11.20
N TRP A 168 -7.25 -9.63 10.84
CA TRP A 168 -6.69 -8.58 11.69
C TRP A 168 -7.45 -8.47 13.03
N PHE A 169 -8.78 -8.42 13.02
CA PHE A 169 -9.59 -8.38 14.24
C PHE A 169 -9.39 -9.61 15.12
N ARG A 170 -9.30 -10.81 14.52
CA ARG A 170 -9.02 -12.05 15.26
C ARG A 170 -7.66 -11.97 15.98
N LYS A 171 -6.64 -11.46 15.30
CA LYS A 171 -5.31 -11.26 15.89
C LYS A 171 -5.36 -10.25 17.03
N GLN A 172 -5.97 -9.08 16.83
CA GLN A 172 -6.12 -8.06 17.89
C GLN A 172 -6.84 -8.63 19.11
N SER A 173 -7.93 -9.39 18.91
CA SER A 173 -8.66 -10.04 20.01
C SER A 173 -7.80 -11.04 20.78
N ALA A 174 -7.01 -11.87 20.07
CA ALA A 174 -6.09 -12.81 20.70
C ALA A 174 -5.01 -12.10 21.52
N ASP A 175 -4.40 -11.05 20.96
CA ASP A 175 -3.35 -10.26 21.63
C ASP A 175 -3.89 -9.56 22.88
N LEU A 176 -5.12 -9.03 22.85
CA LEU A 176 -5.77 -8.42 24.00
C LEU A 176 -6.08 -9.44 25.10
N LYS A 177 -6.60 -10.63 24.74
CA LYS A 177 -6.85 -11.72 25.69
C LYS A 177 -5.56 -12.15 26.38
N LEU A 178 -4.47 -12.28 25.64
CA LEU A 178 -3.14 -12.62 26.20
C LEU A 178 -2.69 -11.54 27.19
N LYS A 179 -2.80 -10.25 26.82
CA LYS A 179 -2.43 -9.15 27.73
C LYS A 179 -3.23 -9.17 29.04
N ILE A 180 -4.54 -9.43 28.96
CA ILE A 180 -5.40 -9.55 30.15
C ILE A 180 -4.92 -10.70 31.03
N ALA A 181 -4.72 -11.89 30.46
CA ALA A 181 -4.25 -13.06 31.22
C ALA A 181 -2.90 -12.81 31.91
N MET A 182 -1.94 -12.21 31.18
CA MET A 182 -0.62 -11.87 31.76
C MET A 182 -0.70 -10.81 32.86
N ASN A 183 -1.64 -9.86 32.78
CA ASN A 183 -1.83 -8.88 33.83
C ASN A 183 -2.50 -9.48 35.10
N GLN A 184 -3.33 -10.51 34.93
CA GLN A 184 -3.89 -11.24 36.06
C GLN A 184 -2.82 -12.01 36.83
N LEU A 185 -1.92 -12.71 36.10
CA LEU A 185 -0.80 -13.45 36.70
C LEU A 185 0.24 -12.58 37.44
N ARG A 186 0.27 -11.28 37.16
CA ARG A 186 1.19 -10.33 37.83
C ARG A 186 0.61 -9.74 39.13
N LYS A 187 -0.67 -9.94 39.40
CA LYS A 187 -1.33 -9.41 40.59
C LYS A 187 -1.39 -10.42 41.74
N ASP A 188 -1.07 -11.67 41.46
CA ASP A 188 -0.86 -12.75 42.43
C ASP A 188 0.65 -12.85 42.78
#